data_fe98f35c54b4df32dc0e5cb44c8bffda
#
_entry.id   fe98f35c54b4df32dc0e5cb44c8bffda
#
_cell.length_a   1.000
_cell.length_b   1.000
_cell.length_c   1.000
_cell.angle_alpha   90.00
_cell.angle_beta   90.00
_cell.angle_gamma   90.00
#
_symmetry.space_group_name_H-M   'P 1'
#
loop_
_entity.id
_entity.type
_entity.pdbx_description
1 polymer ?
#
loop_
_entity_poly.entity_id
_entity_poly.type
_entity_poly.pdbx_seq_one_letter_code
_entity_poly.pdbx_strand_id
1 'polypeptide(L)'
;MLLLLPAFAASAGERLSCPDLAAAVQVGNCPGEAELRYTFDGFCSDNRRIYQHDAALCADYEEYRKAKNVAQWESADGAFSAYVSCDATPARLHLARAVRIAVSRQGQISRVACDYGEGLVFAHRSRLQCRVEGDGDCQDGRRRCVASCD
;
A
#
# COMPACT_ATOMS: atom_id res chain seq x y z
N MET A 1 5.61 15.01 -53.31
CA MET A 1 5.88 13.83 -52.47
C MET A 1 6.06 14.34 -51.04
N LEU A 2 4.96 14.30 -50.24
CA LEU A 2 4.91 14.89 -48.90
C LEU A 2 5.30 13.77 -47.91
N LEU A 3 6.45 13.91 -47.26
CA LEU A 3 6.91 12.99 -46.20
C LEU A 3 6.18 13.32 -44.88
N LEU A 4 5.24 12.48 -44.53
CA LEU A 4 4.64 12.45 -43.16
C LEU A 4 5.65 11.85 -42.20
N LEU A 5 6.26 12.68 -41.34
CA LEU A 5 7.03 12.22 -40.19
C LEU A 5 6.06 11.73 -39.08
N PRO A 6 6.24 10.52 -38.54
CA PRO A 6 5.46 10.08 -37.39
C PRO A 6 5.86 10.90 -36.15
N ALA A 7 4.90 11.58 -35.56
CA ALA A 7 5.06 12.19 -34.24
C ALA A 7 5.15 11.08 -33.18
N PHE A 8 6.34 10.83 -32.64
CA PHE A 8 6.49 10.03 -31.44
C PHE A 8 5.90 10.83 -30.28
N ALA A 9 4.75 10.40 -29.79
CA ALA A 9 4.23 10.88 -28.53
C ALA A 9 5.21 10.41 -27.43
N ALA A 10 5.98 11.34 -26.88
CA ALA A 10 6.76 11.11 -25.67
C ALA A 10 5.76 10.76 -24.57
N SER A 11 5.82 9.54 -24.04
CA SER A 11 5.08 9.17 -22.85
C SER A 11 5.60 10.06 -21.70
N ALA A 12 4.78 11.01 -21.27
CA ALA A 12 5.12 11.82 -20.11
C ALA A 12 5.17 10.89 -18.90
N GLY A 13 6.34 10.79 -18.26
CA GLY A 13 6.53 10.01 -17.06
C GLY A 13 5.57 10.47 -15.97
N GLU A 14 5.09 9.52 -15.17
CA GLU A 14 4.20 9.78 -14.03
C GLU A 14 5.04 10.19 -12.82
N ARG A 15 4.62 11.25 -12.13
CA ARG A 15 5.27 11.71 -10.90
C ARG A 15 4.34 11.51 -9.71
N LEU A 16 4.76 10.69 -8.76
CA LEU A 16 3.98 10.24 -7.62
C LEU A 16 4.53 10.88 -6.33
N SER A 17 3.69 11.60 -5.62
CA SER A 17 4.01 12.14 -4.28
C SER A 17 3.26 11.36 -3.22
N CYS A 18 3.85 11.15 -2.06
CA CYS A 18 3.16 10.54 -0.94
C CYS A 18 1.90 11.35 -0.59
N PRO A 19 0.72 10.72 -0.53
CA PRO A 19 -0.54 11.41 -0.30
C PRO A 19 -0.64 12.01 1.11
N ASP A 20 -1.40 13.10 1.23
CA ASP A 20 -1.88 13.58 2.51
C ASP A 20 -3.05 12.70 2.96
N LEU A 21 -2.91 12.04 4.10
CA LEU A 21 -3.93 11.13 4.60
C LEU A 21 -5.12 11.83 5.27
N ALA A 22 -5.09 13.16 5.42
CA ALA A 22 -6.23 13.90 5.98
C ALA A 22 -7.55 13.68 5.20
N ALA A 23 -7.45 13.41 3.89
CA ALA A 23 -8.57 13.13 3.01
C ALA A 23 -8.63 11.67 2.53
N ALA A 24 -7.87 10.77 3.14
CA ALA A 24 -7.95 9.33 2.84
C ALA A 24 -9.32 8.77 3.28
N VAL A 25 -9.83 7.80 2.52
CA VAL A 25 -11.15 7.20 2.75
C VAL A 25 -11.05 5.69 2.91
N GLN A 26 -11.86 5.15 3.78
CA GLN A 26 -12.06 3.71 3.89
C GLN A 26 -12.98 3.23 2.78
N VAL A 27 -12.53 2.33 1.95
CA VAL A 27 -13.28 1.76 0.81
C VAL A 27 -13.69 0.32 1.05
N GLY A 28 -13.04 -0.38 1.99
CA GLY A 28 -13.41 -1.73 2.42
C GLY A 28 -14.07 -1.72 3.80
N ASN A 29 -14.87 -2.75 4.07
CA ASN A 29 -15.48 -2.93 5.39
C ASN A 29 -14.52 -3.69 6.32
N CYS A 30 -14.59 -3.39 7.60
CA CYS A 30 -13.95 -4.21 8.61
C CYS A 30 -14.71 -5.54 8.77
N PRO A 31 -14.01 -6.68 8.83
CA PRO A 31 -14.65 -7.95 9.11
C PRO A 31 -15.23 -7.97 10.52
N GLY A 32 -16.37 -8.67 10.68
CA GLY A 32 -16.94 -8.92 11.99
C GLY A 32 -16.18 -10.03 12.73
N GLU A 33 -16.30 -10.04 14.06
CA GLU A 33 -15.64 -11.08 14.89
C GLU A 33 -16.06 -12.50 14.51
N ALA A 34 -17.35 -12.71 14.21
CA ALA A 34 -17.85 -14.02 13.78
C ALA A 34 -17.26 -14.45 12.42
N GLU A 35 -17.08 -13.50 11.50
CA GLU A 35 -16.45 -13.72 10.21
C GLU A 35 -14.96 -14.06 10.37
N LEU A 36 -14.24 -13.36 11.22
CA LEU A 36 -12.84 -13.64 11.50
C LEU A 36 -12.64 -15.03 12.09
N ARG A 37 -13.50 -15.47 13.02
CA ARG A 37 -13.45 -16.84 13.56
C ARG A 37 -13.76 -17.89 12.52
N TYR A 38 -14.81 -17.68 11.75
CA TYR A 38 -15.19 -18.60 10.67
C TYR A 38 -14.05 -18.75 9.64
N THR A 39 -13.44 -17.63 9.23
CA THR A 39 -12.35 -17.66 8.26
C THR A 39 -11.06 -18.23 8.86
N PHE A 40 -10.79 -18.03 10.15
CA PHE A 40 -9.69 -18.69 10.86
C PHE A 40 -9.84 -20.21 10.85
N ASP A 41 -11.00 -20.71 11.24
CA ASP A 41 -11.27 -22.14 11.25
C ASP A 41 -11.12 -22.77 9.87
N GLY A 42 -11.58 -22.11 8.82
CA GLY A 42 -11.43 -22.56 7.43
C GLY A 42 -9.98 -22.49 6.93
N PHE A 43 -9.31 -21.36 7.13
CA PHE A 43 -7.97 -21.14 6.62
C PHE A 43 -6.90 -21.94 7.37
N CYS A 44 -6.97 -21.99 8.69
CA CYS A 44 -5.99 -22.64 9.55
C CYS A 44 -6.32 -24.12 9.87
N SER A 45 -7.27 -24.73 9.18
CA SER A 45 -7.51 -26.18 9.24
C SER A 45 -6.63 -26.99 8.30
N ASP A 46 -5.96 -26.35 7.34
CA ASP A 46 -5.02 -27.00 6.42
C ASP A 46 -3.65 -27.19 7.07
N ASN A 47 -3.23 -28.44 7.23
CA ASN A 47 -1.94 -28.79 7.83
C ASN A 47 -0.74 -28.15 7.13
N ARG A 48 -0.79 -27.94 5.81
CA ARG A 48 0.29 -27.26 5.08
C ARG A 48 0.43 -25.79 5.49
N ARG A 49 -0.70 -25.12 5.75
CA ARG A 49 -0.69 -23.73 6.22
C ARG A 49 -0.15 -23.64 7.64
N ILE A 50 -0.59 -24.54 8.53
CA ILE A 50 -0.16 -24.56 9.92
C ILE A 50 1.34 -24.83 10.07
N TYR A 51 1.89 -25.78 9.30
CA TYR A 51 3.24 -26.29 9.54
C TYR A 51 4.29 -25.81 8.54
N GLN A 52 3.93 -25.26 7.40
CA GLN A 52 4.88 -24.95 6.32
C GLN A 52 4.86 -23.49 5.86
N HIS A 53 3.69 -22.90 5.67
CA HIS A 53 3.58 -21.60 5.00
C HIS A 53 3.10 -20.47 5.90
N ASP A 54 2.14 -20.75 6.75
CA ASP A 54 1.43 -19.73 7.54
C ASP A 54 1.50 -20.05 9.05
N ALA A 55 2.58 -20.69 9.50
CA ALA A 55 2.73 -21.14 10.89
C ALA A 55 2.54 -20.02 11.92
N ALA A 56 3.11 -18.84 11.66
CA ALA A 56 2.94 -17.68 12.53
C ALA A 56 1.50 -17.15 12.52
N LEU A 57 0.87 -17.10 11.33
CA LEU A 57 -0.51 -16.62 11.17
C LEU A 57 -1.53 -17.58 11.82
N CYS A 58 -1.27 -18.88 11.77
CA CYS A 58 -2.14 -19.93 12.30
C CYS A 58 -1.72 -20.46 13.69
N ALA A 59 -0.77 -19.79 14.36
CA ALA A 59 -0.32 -20.17 15.69
C ALA A 59 -1.48 -20.13 16.70
N ASP A 60 -2.27 -19.08 16.66
CA ASP A 60 -3.50 -18.92 17.41
C ASP A 60 -4.44 -17.91 16.73
N TYR A 61 -5.66 -17.79 17.23
CA TYR A 61 -6.66 -16.88 16.69
C TYR A 61 -6.26 -15.41 16.81
N GLU A 62 -5.57 -15.02 17.88
CA GLU A 62 -5.17 -13.60 18.07
C GLU A 62 -4.17 -13.15 17.02
N GLU A 63 -3.21 -13.98 16.64
CA GLU A 63 -2.27 -13.68 15.56
C GLU A 63 -2.97 -13.58 14.20
N TYR A 64 -3.92 -14.50 13.94
CA TYR A 64 -4.75 -14.44 12.75
C TYR A 64 -5.59 -13.16 12.71
N ARG A 65 -6.26 -12.83 13.82
CA ARG A 65 -7.08 -11.64 13.95
C ARG A 65 -6.29 -10.37 13.68
N LYS A 66 -5.10 -10.22 14.29
CA LYS A 66 -4.22 -9.06 14.03
C LYS A 66 -3.93 -8.87 12.54
N ALA A 67 -3.65 -9.95 11.83
CA ALA A 67 -3.30 -9.89 10.42
C ALA A 67 -4.51 -9.69 9.50
N LYS A 68 -5.70 -10.18 9.87
CA LYS A 68 -6.89 -10.21 9.03
C LYS A 68 -7.96 -9.18 9.40
N ASN A 69 -7.91 -8.59 10.60
CA ASN A 69 -8.80 -7.51 11.00
C ASN A 69 -8.34 -6.17 10.39
N VAL A 70 -8.42 -6.09 9.06
CA VAL A 70 -7.98 -4.94 8.27
C VAL A 70 -9.05 -4.54 7.28
N ALA A 71 -9.10 -3.26 6.95
CA ALA A 71 -9.91 -2.72 5.87
C ALA A 71 -9.03 -1.99 4.86
N GLN A 72 -9.47 -1.97 3.60
CA GLN A 72 -8.79 -1.20 2.56
C GLN A 72 -9.12 0.28 2.69
N TRP A 73 -8.09 1.09 2.57
CA TRP A 73 -8.15 2.55 2.51
C TRP A 73 -7.49 3.03 1.24
N GLU A 74 -7.94 4.17 0.73
CA GLU A 74 -7.38 4.82 -0.45
C GLU A 74 -7.09 6.29 -0.16
N SER A 75 -6.07 6.83 -0.85
CA SER A 75 -5.84 8.26 -0.91
C SER A 75 -7.00 8.96 -1.61
N ALA A 76 -7.16 10.27 -1.41
CA ALA A 76 -8.26 11.05 -1.97
C ALA A 76 -8.39 10.95 -3.49
N ASP A 77 -7.26 10.76 -4.19
CA ASP A 77 -7.18 10.58 -5.65
C ASP A 77 -7.27 9.11 -6.09
N GLY A 78 -7.33 8.16 -5.14
CA GLY A 78 -7.34 6.72 -5.40
C GLY A 78 -6.01 6.14 -5.88
N ALA A 79 -4.94 6.95 -5.98
CA ALA A 79 -3.66 6.50 -6.53
C ALA A 79 -2.90 5.56 -5.59
N PHE A 80 -3.05 5.74 -4.29
CA PHE A 80 -2.42 4.91 -3.27
C PHE A 80 -3.46 4.19 -2.42
N SER A 81 -3.15 2.97 -2.03
CA SER A 81 -3.99 2.18 -1.14
C SER A 81 -3.20 1.50 -0.03
N ALA A 82 -3.88 1.18 1.06
CA ALA A 82 -3.34 0.45 2.20
C ALA A 82 -4.39 -0.49 2.80
N TYR A 83 -3.93 -1.57 3.44
CA TYR A 83 -4.73 -2.29 4.41
C TYR A 83 -4.39 -1.77 5.80
N VAL A 84 -5.38 -1.25 6.49
CA VAL A 84 -5.23 -0.62 7.82
C VAL A 84 -5.99 -1.44 8.85
N SER A 85 -5.38 -1.64 10.00
CA SER A 85 -6.03 -2.34 11.12
C SER A 85 -7.34 -1.64 11.50
N CYS A 86 -8.39 -2.43 11.64
CA CYS A 86 -9.70 -1.95 12.10
C CYS A 86 -9.71 -1.57 13.59
N ASP A 87 -8.66 -1.90 14.32
CA ASP A 87 -8.46 -1.45 15.70
C ASP A 87 -7.85 -0.01 15.76
N ALA A 88 -7.33 0.49 14.61
CA ALA A 88 -6.85 1.87 14.52
C ALA A 88 -8.01 2.86 14.35
N THR A 89 -7.91 4.03 15.00
CA THR A 89 -8.91 5.07 14.82
C THR A 89 -8.67 5.86 13.51
N PRO A 90 -9.73 6.21 12.76
CA PRO A 90 -9.59 7.05 11.55
C PRO A 90 -8.85 8.37 11.82
N ALA A 91 -9.09 8.99 12.99
CA ALA A 91 -8.44 10.25 13.38
C ALA A 91 -6.91 10.10 13.42
N ARG A 92 -6.37 8.97 13.91
CA ARG A 92 -4.93 8.72 13.95
C ARG A 92 -4.36 8.61 12.55
N LEU A 93 -5.06 7.91 11.64
CA LEU A 93 -4.67 7.79 10.23
C LEU A 93 -4.63 9.17 9.56
N HIS A 94 -5.67 9.98 9.74
CA HIS A 94 -5.76 11.29 9.11
C HIS A 94 -4.68 12.29 9.60
N LEU A 95 -4.12 12.08 10.78
CA LEU A 95 -3.02 12.91 11.33
C LEU A 95 -1.63 12.42 10.92
N ALA A 96 -1.52 11.19 10.40
CA ALA A 96 -0.23 10.62 10.02
C ALA A 96 0.43 11.40 8.88
N ARG A 97 1.75 11.49 8.94
CA ARG A 97 2.58 12.17 7.93
C ARG A 97 3.59 11.19 7.38
N ALA A 98 3.84 11.25 6.08
CA ALA A 98 4.85 10.42 5.44
C ALA A 98 6.23 10.71 6.02
N VAL A 99 6.92 9.65 6.42
CA VAL A 99 8.30 9.71 6.95
C VAL A 99 9.31 9.20 5.93
N ARG A 100 8.88 8.35 5.00
CA ARG A 100 9.75 7.77 3.99
C ARG A 100 8.98 7.36 2.75
N ILE A 101 9.62 7.48 1.59
CA ILE A 101 9.19 6.88 0.32
C ILE A 101 10.24 5.87 -0.14
N ALA A 102 9.79 4.72 -0.65
CA ALA A 102 10.66 3.69 -1.20
C ALA A 102 10.03 3.10 -2.46
N VAL A 103 10.87 2.63 -3.36
CA VAL A 103 10.45 1.90 -4.56
C VAL A 103 11.05 0.51 -4.51
N SER A 104 10.22 -0.50 -4.74
CA SER A 104 10.64 -1.88 -4.95
C SER A 104 10.07 -2.40 -6.26
N ARG A 105 10.71 -3.42 -6.83
CA ARG A 105 10.24 -4.03 -8.08
C ARG A 105 10.12 -5.53 -7.90
N GLN A 106 8.99 -6.07 -8.33
CA GLN A 106 8.74 -7.50 -8.37
C GLN A 106 8.24 -7.87 -9.77
N GLY A 107 9.07 -8.57 -10.53
CA GLY A 107 8.80 -8.83 -11.94
C GLY A 107 8.68 -7.51 -12.73
N GLN A 108 7.55 -7.31 -13.38
CA GLN A 108 7.26 -6.11 -14.18
C GLN A 108 6.51 -5.00 -13.39
N ILE A 109 6.26 -5.21 -12.09
CA ILE A 109 5.52 -4.27 -11.27
C ILE A 109 6.47 -3.52 -10.35
N SER A 110 6.47 -2.19 -10.46
CA SER A 110 7.06 -1.28 -9.49
C SER A 110 6.03 -1.00 -8.39
N ARG A 111 6.48 -1.06 -7.13
CA ARG A 111 5.69 -0.67 -5.97
C ARG A 111 6.32 0.56 -5.34
N VAL A 112 5.62 1.68 -5.40
CA VAL A 112 5.97 2.92 -4.69
C VAL A 112 5.28 2.87 -3.33
N ALA A 113 6.04 2.88 -2.26
CA ALA A 113 5.54 2.75 -0.89
C ALA A 113 5.85 4.01 -0.08
N CYS A 114 4.82 4.61 0.47
CA CYS A 114 4.89 5.73 1.40
C CYS A 114 4.68 5.22 2.82
N ASP A 115 5.69 5.31 3.66
CA ASP A 115 5.66 4.92 5.06
C ASP A 115 5.28 6.12 5.93
N TYR A 116 4.30 5.93 6.80
CA TYR A 116 3.79 6.93 7.74
C TYR A 116 4.14 6.59 9.19
N GLY A 117 5.02 5.62 9.39
CA GLY A 117 5.36 5.11 10.73
C GLY A 117 4.37 4.09 11.26
N GLU A 118 4.77 3.39 12.33
CA GLU A 118 3.93 2.41 13.04
C GLU A 118 3.30 1.31 12.16
N GLY A 119 3.97 0.97 11.06
CA GLY A 119 3.51 -0.05 10.11
C GLY A 119 2.43 0.43 9.13
N LEU A 120 2.08 1.72 9.13
CA LEU A 120 1.14 2.29 8.17
C LEU A 120 1.85 2.63 6.86
N VAL A 121 1.55 1.88 5.80
CA VAL A 121 2.16 2.03 4.48
C VAL A 121 1.09 2.11 3.41
N PHE A 122 1.02 3.25 2.71
CA PHE A 122 0.23 3.39 1.49
C PHE A 122 1.10 3.10 0.27
N ALA A 123 0.59 2.33 -0.68
CA ALA A 123 1.36 1.92 -1.83
C ALA A 123 0.61 2.14 -3.15
N HIS A 124 1.36 2.56 -4.16
CA HIS A 124 0.96 2.58 -5.56
C HIS A 124 1.68 1.47 -6.32
N ARG A 125 1.00 0.84 -7.26
CA ARG A 125 1.59 -0.17 -8.15
C ARG A 125 1.51 0.30 -9.59
N SER A 126 2.65 0.25 -10.29
CA SER A 126 2.76 0.67 -11.69
C SER A 126 3.50 -0.39 -12.51
N ARG A 127 3.18 -0.46 -13.79
CA ARG A 127 3.97 -1.23 -14.77
C ARG A 127 5.17 -0.44 -15.29
N LEU A 128 5.19 0.87 -15.06
CA LEU A 128 6.31 1.72 -15.40
C LEU A 128 7.50 1.44 -14.48
N GLN A 129 8.69 1.83 -14.89
CA GLN A 129 9.86 1.78 -14.02
C GLN A 129 9.88 3.01 -13.13
N CYS A 130 9.73 2.78 -11.83
CA CYS A 130 9.73 3.86 -10.85
C CYS A 130 11.07 3.96 -10.13
N ARG A 131 11.42 5.20 -9.75
CA ARG A 131 12.59 5.51 -8.90
C ARG A 131 12.24 6.64 -7.93
N VAL A 132 12.83 6.60 -6.75
CA VAL A 132 12.70 7.68 -5.76
C VAL A 132 13.50 8.89 -6.24
N GLU A 133 12.93 10.08 -6.09
CA GLU A 133 13.64 11.34 -6.28
C GLU A 133 14.35 11.72 -4.96
N GLY A 134 15.69 11.67 -4.94
CA GLY A 134 16.49 11.96 -3.76
C GLY A 134 16.73 10.71 -2.88
N ASP A 135 16.83 10.91 -1.58
CA ASP A 135 17.14 9.87 -0.59
C ASP A 135 15.92 9.13 -0.02
N GLY A 136 14.72 9.60 -0.35
CA GLY A 136 13.46 9.03 0.12
C GLY A 136 13.06 9.43 1.54
N ASP A 137 13.82 10.30 2.21
CA ASP A 137 13.44 10.88 3.49
C ASP A 137 12.41 12.00 3.31
N CYS A 138 11.33 11.94 4.08
CA CYS A 138 10.21 12.86 4.01
C CYS A 138 10.18 13.89 5.15
N GLN A 139 11.12 13.85 6.07
CA GLN A 139 11.06 14.63 7.32
C GLN A 139 11.13 16.15 7.10
N ASP A 140 11.78 16.60 6.03
CA ASP A 140 11.92 18.04 5.70
C ASP A 140 10.82 18.58 4.77
N GLY A 141 9.68 17.93 4.71
CA GLY A 141 8.52 18.36 3.95
C GLY A 141 8.28 17.59 2.65
N ARG A 142 7.05 17.71 2.12
CA ARG A 142 6.46 16.95 1.00
C ARG A 142 7.28 16.93 -0.29
N ARG A 143 8.23 17.84 -0.46
CA ARG A 143 9.02 17.96 -1.70
C ARG A 143 10.01 16.84 -1.91
N ARG A 144 10.34 16.06 -0.87
CA ARG A 144 11.30 14.96 -0.92
C ARG A 144 10.67 13.58 -1.01
N CYS A 145 9.34 13.51 -0.77
CA CYS A 145 8.57 12.27 -0.85
C CYS A 145 7.99 12.06 -2.24
N VAL A 146 8.82 11.96 -3.24
CA VAL A 146 8.41 11.85 -4.64
C VAL A 146 9.13 10.70 -5.33
N ALA A 147 8.41 9.97 -6.16
CA ALA A 147 8.94 9.02 -7.12
C ALA A 147 8.54 9.41 -8.54
N SER A 148 9.40 9.15 -9.50
CA SER A 148 9.11 9.27 -10.94
C SER A 148 9.05 7.89 -11.57
N CYS A 149 8.07 7.68 -12.46
CA CYS A 149 7.83 6.43 -13.19
C CYS A 149 7.81 6.71 -14.70
N ASP A 150 8.60 6.01 -15.49
CA ASP A 150 8.78 6.16 -16.93
C ASP A 150 8.97 4.80 -17.65
#